data_b7214037483e01c88da9ec908263c87a
#
_entry.id   b7214037483e01c88da9ec908263c87a
#
_cell.length_a   1.000
_cell.length_b   1.000
_cell.length_c   1.000
_cell.angle_alpha   90.00
_cell.angle_beta   90.00
_cell.angle_gamma   90.00
#
_symmetry.space_group_name_H-M   'P 1'
#
loop_
_entity.id
_entity.type
_entity.pdbx_description
1 polymer ?
#
loop_
_entity_poly.entity_id
_entity_poly.type
_entity_poly.pdbx_seq_one_letter_code
_entity_poly.pdbx_strand_id
1 'polypeptide(L)'
;MTHKERFFTAIHHEEPDLVPVSAGLDMKFVELLTGKKAAKEMGAHHGGGLEEGRTVSPLEFHEANLENQRLRFEAIQRLGTDLYSVSDYNIYPKDYVPKMLDDRTYVDFWGKIYRLAPEVNTNYWIDGVIKSEEDLDKFVPPDPEEMNYDIVDLAVKLAGDQYPVVGGIHLAGMFPYLIRGGLDKYCRDLYLNPRFARRLTKMVGDVQLKIAINVIDRGVDAISESDDIAGKDGPFYRLPIFKELIFPYIEEMVRICHRHGITYLKHSDGNLYPILDALVALGIDGINPIEPQVMDIADVKKRYGQKVYIQGNVDCTWILPFGTEEDVRRDVRRCIDAAAEGGGFVLSESNSMHPNVKFENILFYVDEARKYGRYPLRR
;
A
#
# COMPACT_ATOMS: atom_id res chain seq x y z
N MET A 1 -16.96 -19.00 -7.62
CA MET A 1 -15.50 -18.85 -7.41
C MET A 1 -15.23 -18.44 -5.97
N THR A 2 -14.12 -18.89 -5.36
CA THR A 2 -13.58 -18.30 -4.14
C THR A 2 -13.08 -16.88 -4.44
N HIS A 3 -12.80 -16.09 -3.39
CA HIS A 3 -12.20 -14.76 -3.55
C HIS A 3 -10.82 -14.85 -4.23
N LYS A 4 -10.04 -15.87 -3.87
CA LYS A 4 -8.72 -16.14 -4.43
C LYS A 4 -8.79 -16.52 -5.92
N GLU A 5 -9.67 -17.43 -6.30
CA GLU A 5 -9.89 -17.80 -7.70
C GLU A 5 -10.35 -16.60 -8.53
N ARG A 6 -11.29 -15.79 -8.01
CA ARG A 6 -11.80 -14.58 -8.67
C ARG A 6 -10.68 -13.57 -8.94
N PHE A 7 -9.85 -13.32 -7.95
CA PHE A 7 -8.72 -12.41 -8.08
C PHE A 7 -7.75 -12.88 -9.16
N PHE A 8 -7.30 -14.14 -9.09
CA PHE A 8 -6.33 -14.65 -10.06
C PHE A 8 -6.89 -14.73 -11.47
N THR A 9 -8.15 -15.15 -11.64
CA THR A 9 -8.80 -15.12 -12.96
C THR A 9 -8.78 -13.71 -13.54
N ALA A 10 -9.15 -12.69 -12.73
CA ALA A 10 -9.18 -11.31 -13.20
C ALA A 10 -7.80 -10.79 -13.59
N ILE A 11 -6.77 -10.96 -12.73
CA ILE A 11 -5.43 -10.42 -13.00
C ILE A 11 -4.69 -11.15 -14.14
N HIS A 12 -5.12 -12.36 -14.49
CA HIS A 12 -4.65 -13.09 -15.68
C HIS A 12 -5.41 -12.73 -16.95
N HIS A 13 -6.14 -11.61 -16.96
CA HIS A 13 -6.90 -11.12 -18.12
C HIS A 13 -8.01 -12.07 -18.60
N GLU A 14 -8.65 -12.74 -17.64
CA GLU A 14 -9.83 -13.53 -17.87
C GLU A 14 -11.02 -12.96 -17.08
N GLU A 15 -12.24 -13.14 -17.57
CA GLU A 15 -13.46 -12.67 -16.90
C GLU A 15 -13.89 -13.67 -15.81
N PRO A 16 -13.84 -13.29 -14.50
CA PRO A 16 -14.36 -14.14 -13.43
C PRO A 16 -15.91 -14.08 -13.35
N ASP A 17 -16.50 -14.63 -12.29
CA ASP A 17 -17.92 -14.49 -11.99
C ASP A 17 -18.34 -13.05 -11.65
N LEU A 18 -17.44 -12.29 -11.03
CA LEU A 18 -17.60 -10.89 -10.59
C LEU A 18 -16.28 -10.14 -10.75
N VAL A 19 -16.35 -8.85 -10.98
CA VAL A 19 -15.19 -7.96 -10.82
C VAL A 19 -14.69 -8.04 -9.37
N PRO A 20 -13.41 -8.42 -9.12
CA PRO A 20 -12.88 -8.44 -7.77
C PRO A 20 -12.88 -7.03 -7.15
N VAL A 21 -13.16 -6.96 -5.85
CA VAL A 21 -13.25 -5.70 -5.11
C VAL A 21 -12.23 -5.69 -3.98
N SER A 22 -11.43 -4.62 -3.91
CA SER A 22 -10.53 -4.32 -2.81
C SER A 22 -11.05 -3.13 -1.99
N ALA A 23 -10.72 -3.08 -0.70
CA ALA A 23 -10.99 -1.93 0.16
C ALA A 23 -9.92 -1.78 1.23
N GLY A 24 -9.16 -0.70 1.17
CA GLY A 24 -8.14 -0.31 2.15
C GLY A 24 -8.78 0.41 3.35
N LEU A 25 -9.34 -0.35 4.29
CA LEU A 25 -10.13 0.16 5.41
C LEU A 25 -9.25 0.77 6.51
N ASP A 26 -9.55 2.02 6.90
CA ASP A 26 -9.11 2.57 8.17
C ASP A 26 -9.71 1.80 9.37
N MET A 27 -9.00 1.77 10.51
CA MET A 27 -9.46 1.04 11.70
C MET A 27 -10.82 1.50 12.23
N LYS A 28 -11.20 2.77 12.02
CA LYS A 28 -12.54 3.26 12.31
C LYS A 28 -13.62 2.43 11.61
N PHE A 29 -13.41 2.07 10.35
CA PHE A 29 -14.38 1.28 9.59
C PHE A 29 -14.33 -0.20 9.96
N VAL A 30 -13.15 -0.69 10.31
CA VAL A 30 -12.98 -2.04 10.86
C VAL A 30 -13.80 -2.18 12.15
N GLU A 31 -13.74 -1.21 13.07
CA GLU A 31 -14.55 -1.18 14.28
C GLU A 31 -16.06 -1.13 13.98
N LEU A 32 -16.48 -0.29 13.03
CA LEU A 32 -17.89 -0.18 12.64
C LEU A 32 -18.43 -1.49 12.02
N LEU A 33 -17.64 -2.13 11.18
CA LEU A 33 -18.00 -3.39 10.52
C LEU A 33 -18.06 -4.56 11.51
N THR A 34 -17.09 -4.64 12.43
CA THR A 34 -16.96 -5.77 13.36
C THR A 34 -17.79 -5.58 14.63
N GLY A 35 -18.10 -4.34 15.01
CA GLY A 35 -18.70 -3.99 16.30
C GLY A 35 -17.72 -4.16 17.49
N LYS A 36 -16.44 -4.35 17.20
CA LYS A 36 -15.36 -4.54 18.19
C LYS A 36 -14.44 -3.33 18.18
N LYS A 37 -13.84 -3.03 19.35
CA LYS A 37 -12.82 -2.00 19.44
C LYS A 37 -11.47 -2.56 19.02
N ALA A 38 -10.75 -1.79 18.19
CA ALA A 38 -9.37 -2.09 17.85
C ALA A 38 -8.49 -1.99 19.10
N ALA A 39 -7.52 -2.89 19.20
CA ALA A 39 -6.42 -2.70 20.13
C ALA A 39 -5.62 -1.46 19.71
N LYS A 40 -5.12 -0.71 20.69
CA LYS A 40 -4.36 0.51 20.38
C LYS A 40 -3.01 0.14 19.78
N GLU A 41 -2.86 0.41 18.49
CA GLU A 41 -1.61 0.24 17.75
C GLU A 41 -0.72 1.47 17.92
N MET A 42 0.58 1.25 18.05
CA MET A 42 1.57 2.30 17.96
C MET A 42 2.19 2.26 16.54
N GLY A 43 2.03 3.34 15.78
CA GLY A 43 2.84 3.56 14.58
C GLY A 43 2.33 3.03 13.24
N ALA A 44 1.08 2.59 13.13
CA ALA A 44 0.50 2.36 11.82
C ALA A 44 0.07 3.68 11.16
N HIS A 45 0.30 3.82 9.86
CA HIS A 45 -0.03 5.02 9.07
C HIS A 45 -1.52 5.40 9.10
N HIS A 46 -2.39 4.47 9.45
CA HIS A 46 -3.83 4.63 9.44
C HIS A 46 -4.46 4.02 10.69
N GLY A 47 -4.55 4.84 11.76
CA GLY A 47 -5.51 4.60 12.81
C GLY A 47 -5.09 3.70 13.97
N GLY A 48 -3.89 3.88 14.48
CA GLY A 48 -3.50 3.31 15.79
C GLY A 48 -2.91 4.38 16.67
N GLY A 49 -3.67 4.93 17.61
CA GLY A 49 -3.20 5.98 18.50
C GLY A 49 -2.46 5.44 19.71
N LEU A 50 -1.24 5.94 19.96
CA LEU A 50 -0.70 5.98 21.30
C LEU A 50 -1.64 6.76 22.21
N GLU A 51 -1.96 6.22 23.38
CA GLU A 51 -2.44 7.08 24.47
C GLU A 51 -1.31 7.98 24.90
N GLU A 52 -1.56 9.28 24.93
CA GLU A 52 -0.63 10.28 25.45
C GLU A 52 -0.08 9.81 26.81
N GLY A 53 1.25 9.68 26.91
CA GLY A 53 1.93 9.29 28.13
C GLY A 53 1.93 7.79 28.50
N ARG A 54 1.41 6.87 27.66
CA ARG A 54 1.46 5.42 27.93
C ARG A 54 2.70 4.78 27.29
N THR A 55 3.50 4.10 28.10
CA THR A 55 4.54 3.18 27.62
C THR A 55 3.92 1.80 27.42
N VAL A 56 4.12 1.20 26.26
CA VAL A 56 3.66 -0.17 25.92
C VAL A 56 4.88 -1.09 25.92
N SER A 57 4.73 -2.30 26.41
CA SER A 57 5.79 -3.31 26.25
C SER A 57 5.85 -3.84 24.83
N PRO A 58 7.00 -4.40 24.37
CA PRO A 58 7.08 -5.05 23.06
C PRO A 58 6.02 -6.14 22.86
N LEU A 59 5.71 -6.92 23.89
CA LEU A 59 4.70 -7.96 23.83
C LEU A 59 3.29 -7.38 23.64
N GLU A 60 2.90 -6.36 24.43
CA GLU A 60 1.59 -5.69 24.27
C GLU A 60 1.43 -5.07 22.89
N PHE A 61 2.50 -4.45 22.37
CA PHE A 61 2.52 -3.90 21.03
C PHE A 61 2.30 -4.98 19.96
N HIS A 62 3.00 -6.11 20.10
CA HIS A 62 2.91 -7.23 19.19
C HIS A 62 1.51 -7.87 19.20
N GLU A 63 0.96 -8.16 20.39
CA GLU A 63 -0.38 -8.73 20.54
C GLU A 63 -1.46 -7.82 19.96
N ALA A 64 -1.35 -6.49 20.17
CA ALA A 64 -2.27 -5.52 19.60
C ALA A 64 -2.27 -5.52 18.06
N ASN A 65 -1.09 -5.59 17.44
CA ASN A 65 -0.98 -5.68 15.98
C ASN A 65 -1.62 -6.96 15.43
N LEU A 66 -1.38 -8.11 16.07
CA LEU A 66 -1.99 -9.38 15.65
C LEU A 66 -3.50 -9.36 15.82
N GLU A 67 -4.04 -8.80 16.92
CA GLU A 67 -5.49 -8.69 17.13
C GLU A 67 -6.14 -7.78 16.09
N ASN A 68 -5.53 -6.63 15.80
CA ASN A 68 -6.03 -5.72 14.76
C ASN A 68 -6.00 -6.35 13.37
N GLN A 69 -5.00 -7.20 13.08
CA GLN A 69 -4.96 -7.94 11.82
C GLN A 69 -6.11 -8.97 11.72
N ARG A 70 -6.49 -9.62 12.81
CA ARG A 70 -7.69 -10.48 12.86
C ARG A 70 -8.97 -9.68 12.63
N LEU A 71 -9.08 -8.51 13.25
CA LEU A 71 -10.23 -7.63 13.05
C LEU A 71 -10.34 -7.12 11.61
N ARG A 72 -9.21 -6.78 10.97
CA ARG A 72 -9.18 -6.42 9.55
C ARG A 72 -9.70 -7.55 8.66
N PHE A 73 -9.28 -8.79 8.92
CA PHE A 73 -9.79 -9.94 8.17
C PHE A 73 -11.29 -10.15 8.37
N GLU A 74 -11.78 -10.07 9.61
CA GLU A 74 -13.21 -10.14 9.91
C GLU A 74 -14.01 -9.03 9.20
N ALA A 75 -13.47 -7.80 9.16
CA ALA A 75 -14.11 -6.67 8.48
C ALA A 75 -14.21 -6.92 6.96
N ILE A 76 -13.16 -7.43 6.33
CA ILE A 76 -13.14 -7.80 4.92
C ILE A 76 -14.20 -8.86 4.62
N GLN A 77 -14.31 -9.89 5.45
CA GLN A 77 -15.32 -10.93 5.32
C GLN A 77 -16.75 -10.37 5.45
N ARG A 78 -16.99 -9.49 6.42
CA ARG A 78 -18.31 -8.86 6.62
C ARG A 78 -18.69 -7.89 5.51
N LEU A 79 -17.73 -7.11 5.02
CA LEU A 79 -17.93 -6.20 3.91
C LEU A 79 -18.09 -6.96 2.58
N GLY A 80 -17.46 -8.13 2.50
CA GLY A 80 -17.50 -9.01 1.34
C GLY A 80 -16.54 -8.57 0.23
N THR A 81 -15.42 -7.93 0.52
CA THR A 81 -14.36 -7.64 -0.46
C THR A 81 -13.47 -8.86 -0.71
N ASP A 82 -12.65 -8.82 -1.75
CA ASP A 82 -12.00 -10.02 -2.27
C ASP A 82 -10.52 -10.13 -1.91
N LEU A 83 -9.86 -9.03 -1.49
CA LEU A 83 -8.44 -9.00 -1.21
C LEU A 83 -8.16 -8.80 0.28
N TYR A 84 -7.14 -9.51 0.78
CA TYR A 84 -6.62 -9.32 2.12
C TYR A 84 -5.15 -8.92 2.05
N SER A 85 -4.80 -7.79 2.64
CA SER A 85 -3.45 -7.25 2.60
C SER A 85 -2.80 -7.18 3.97
N VAL A 86 -1.48 -7.33 3.98
CA VAL A 86 -0.61 -7.13 5.12
C VAL A 86 0.52 -6.18 4.71
N SER A 87 0.79 -5.16 5.52
CA SER A 87 1.79 -4.12 5.20
C SER A 87 3.08 -4.33 5.96
N ASP A 88 4.22 -4.01 5.32
CA ASP A 88 5.54 -3.98 5.94
C ASP A 88 5.69 -2.92 7.04
N TYR A 89 4.78 -1.95 7.13
CA TYR A 89 4.70 -1.06 8.29
C TYR A 89 4.43 -1.81 9.61
N ASN A 90 3.85 -3.00 9.53
CA ASN A 90 3.58 -3.88 10.66
C ASN A 90 4.63 -4.99 10.82
N ILE A 91 5.72 -4.91 10.06
CA ILE A 91 6.92 -5.75 10.18
C ILE A 91 8.00 -4.91 10.85
N TYR A 92 8.36 -5.24 12.08
CA TYR A 92 9.24 -4.46 12.95
C TYR A 92 10.20 -5.39 13.72
N PRO A 93 11.32 -4.88 14.26
CA PRO A 93 12.24 -5.70 15.07
C PRO A 93 11.52 -6.35 16.27
N LYS A 94 11.90 -7.58 16.63
CA LYS A 94 11.22 -8.41 17.65
C LYS A 94 11.00 -7.70 18.99
N ASP A 95 11.97 -6.89 19.43
CA ASP A 95 11.90 -6.15 20.69
C ASP A 95 11.57 -4.67 20.49
N TYR A 96 10.92 -4.34 19.36
CA TYR A 96 10.67 -2.94 19.01
C TYR A 96 9.58 -2.32 19.87
N VAL A 97 9.89 -1.12 20.35
CA VAL A 97 8.92 -0.12 20.80
C VAL A 97 9.34 1.23 20.22
N PRO A 98 8.38 2.05 19.74
CA PRO A 98 8.70 3.38 19.24
C PRO A 98 9.40 4.21 20.30
N LYS A 99 10.50 4.87 19.92
CA LYS A 99 11.23 5.76 20.81
C LYS A 99 10.57 7.14 20.85
N MET A 100 9.92 7.45 21.97
CA MET A 100 9.35 8.78 22.19
C MET A 100 10.46 9.84 22.32
N LEU A 101 10.31 10.96 21.62
CA LEU A 101 11.15 12.14 21.71
C LEU A 101 10.52 13.19 22.64
N ASP A 102 9.20 13.27 22.66
CA ASP A 102 8.35 14.06 23.55
C ASP A 102 6.98 13.37 23.67
N ASP A 103 6.00 14.01 24.31
CA ASP A 103 4.66 13.43 24.57
C ASP A 103 3.90 13.05 23.29
N ARG A 104 4.25 13.63 22.14
CA ARG A 104 3.52 13.44 20.86
C ARG A 104 4.43 13.08 19.68
N THR A 105 5.73 13.02 19.87
CA THR A 105 6.68 12.79 18.79
C THR A 105 7.48 11.53 19.06
N TYR A 106 7.57 10.64 18.08
CA TYR A 106 8.37 9.43 18.18
C TYR A 106 9.22 9.20 16.92
N VAL A 107 10.27 8.42 17.07
CA VAL A 107 11.06 7.91 15.95
C VAL A 107 10.85 6.40 15.83
N ASP A 108 10.61 5.94 14.59
CA ASP A 108 10.50 4.52 14.31
C ASP A 108 11.89 3.85 14.12
N PHE A 109 11.89 2.53 13.94
CA PHE A 109 13.11 1.75 13.75
C PHE A 109 13.85 2.04 12.42
N TRP A 110 13.19 2.71 11.47
CA TRP A 110 13.80 3.24 10.26
C TRP A 110 14.37 4.65 10.42
N GLY A 111 14.20 5.27 11.57
CA GLY A 111 14.60 6.66 11.78
C GLY A 111 13.64 7.69 11.16
N LYS A 112 12.42 7.30 10.81
CA LYS A 112 11.36 8.22 10.43
C LYS A 112 10.74 8.82 11.68
N ILE A 113 10.53 10.13 11.70
CA ILE A 113 9.98 10.85 12.84
C ILE A 113 8.52 11.18 12.56
N TYR A 114 7.65 10.78 13.49
CA TYR A 114 6.21 10.96 13.41
C TYR A 114 5.69 11.80 14.55
N ARG A 115 4.61 12.52 14.28
CA ARG A 115 3.84 13.26 15.28
C ARG A 115 2.45 12.68 15.41
N LEU A 116 2.07 12.36 16.65
CA LEU A 116 0.72 11.89 16.98
C LEU A 116 -0.28 13.03 16.86
N ALA A 117 -1.41 12.75 16.25
CA ALA A 117 -2.59 13.61 16.18
C ALA A 117 -3.82 12.84 16.68
N PRO A 118 -3.96 12.64 18.00
CA PRO A 118 -5.05 11.83 18.59
C PRO A 118 -6.43 12.37 18.24
N GLU A 119 -6.56 13.67 18.03
CA GLU A 119 -7.80 14.35 17.66
C GLU A 119 -8.39 13.92 16.31
N VAL A 120 -7.54 13.38 15.42
CA VAL A 120 -7.92 12.83 14.11
C VAL A 120 -7.53 11.36 13.95
N ASN A 121 -7.10 10.73 15.06
CA ASN A 121 -6.71 9.33 15.13
C ASN A 121 -5.68 8.93 14.06
N THR A 122 -4.62 9.72 13.90
CA THR A 122 -3.58 9.46 12.91
C THR A 122 -2.20 9.94 13.38
N ASN A 123 -1.17 9.50 12.67
CA ASN A 123 0.20 9.93 12.86
C ASN A 123 0.69 10.59 11.57
N TYR A 124 1.35 11.72 11.69
CA TYR A 124 1.96 12.40 10.56
C TYR A 124 3.48 12.24 10.60
N TRP A 125 4.05 11.75 9.50
CA TRP A 125 5.48 11.88 9.30
C TRP A 125 5.86 13.36 9.22
N ILE A 126 6.92 13.75 9.95
CA ILE A 126 7.36 15.16 10.02
C ILE A 126 8.84 15.35 9.68
N ASP A 127 9.68 14.32 9.84
CA ASP A 127 11.12 14.42 9.58
C ASP A 127 11.78 13.02 9.53
N GLY A 128 13.09 12.98 9.31
CA GLY A 128 13.93 11.78 9.38
C GLY A 128 15.25 12.08 10.11
N VAL A 129 15.94 11.06 10.54
CA VAL A 129 17.14 11.22 11.39
C VAL A 129 18.43 11.46 10.60
N ILE A 130 18.50 11.15 9.31
CA ILE A 130 19.72 11.25 8.50
C ILE A 130 19.83 12.64 7.88
N LYS A 131 20.68 13.50 8.46
CA LYS A 131 20.90 14.89 8.02
C LYS A 131 22.19 15.08 7.24
N SER A 132 23.16 14.19 7.44
CA SER A 132 24.52 14.29 6.90
C SER A 132 25.10 12.93 6.53
N GLU A 133 26.28 12.91 5.87
CA GLU A 133 27.02 11.67 5.64
C GLU A 133 27.45 11.02 6.97
N GLU A 134 27.77 11.80 7.99
CA GLU A 134 28.14 11.31 9.30
C GLU A 134 26.96 10.58 9.99
N ASP A 135 25.73 11.09 9.84
CA ASP A 135 24.54 10.42 10.35
C ASP A 135 24.32 9.09 9.63
N LEU A 136 24.52 9.08 8.31
CA LEU A 136 24.41 7.87 7.51
C LEU A 136 25.48 6.82 7.88
N ASP A 137 26.70 7.26 8.18
CA ASP A 137 27.79 6.38 8.61
C ASP A 137 27.53 5.74 9.99
N LYS A 138 26.78 6.43 10.86
CA LYS A 138 26.40 5.96 12.20
C LYS A 138 25.08 5.20 12.22
N PHE A 139 24.26 5.35 11.20
CA PHE A 139 22.95 4.73 11.17
C PHE A 139 23.08 3.22 10.99
N VAL A 140 22.43 2.48 11.86
CA VAL A 140 22.31 1.02 11.77
C VAL A 140 20.91 0.72 11.23
N PRO A 141 20.80 0.27 9.97
CA PRO A 141 19.50 -0.11 9.42
C PRO A 141 18.96 -1.35 10.13
N PRO A 142 17.63 -1.59 10.09
CA PRO A 142 17.07 -2.81 10.67
C PRO A 142 17.62 -4.06 9.98
N ASP A 143 17.85 -5.12 10.76
CA ASP A 143 18.25 -6.42 10.23
C ASP A 143 17.00 -7.21 9.80
N PRO A 144 16.85 -7.56 8.53
CA PRO A 144 15.70 -8.32 8.04
C PRO A 144 15.49 -9.67 8.75
N GLU A 145 16.54 -10.29 9.25
CA GLU A 145 16.46 -11.59 9.94
C GLU A 145 15.96 -11.46 11.40
N GLU A 146 16.08 -10.26 11.98
CA GLU A 146 15.62 -9.96 13.33
C GLU A 146 14.24 -9.29 13.35
N MET A 147 13.58 -9.17 12.20
CA MET A 147 12.22 -8.62 12.11
C MET A 147 11.16 -9.65 12.55
N ASN A 148 10.05 -9.14 13.05
CA ASN A 148 8.89 -9.95 13.40
C ASN A 148 7.93 -10.01 12.20
N TYR A 149 7.74 -11.20 11.67
CA TYR A 149 6.87 -11.49 10.52
C TYR A 149 5.57 -12.21 10.90
N ASP A 150 5.27 -12.39 12.19
CA ASP A 150 4.09 -13.15 12.66
C ASP A 150 2.78 -12.62 12.08
N ILE A 151 2.74 -11.33 11.72
CA ILE A 151 1.57 -10.73 11.08
C ILE A 151 1.34 -11.28 9.66
N VAL A 152 2.41 -11.62 8.94
CA VAL A 152 2.34 -12.24 7.61
C VAL A 152 1.89 -13.69 7.75
N ASP A 153 2.50 -14.43 8.68
CA ASP A 153 2.14 -15.82 8.96
C ASP A 153 0.68 -15.94 9.41
N LEU A 154 0.22 -15.01 10.23
CA LEU A 154 -1.18 -14.90 10.65
C LEU A 154 -2.10 -14.63 9.47
N ALA A 155 -1.74 -13.68 8.59
CA ALA A 155 -2.55 -13.32 7.42
C ALA A 155 -2.72 -14.52 6.48
N VAL A 156 -1.64 -15.21 6.14
CA VAL A 156 -1.66 -16.41 5.30
C VAL A 156 -2.51 -17.51 5.94
N LYS A 157 -2.37 -17.72 7.24
CA LYS A 157 -3.19 -18.70 7.99
C LYS A 157 -4.67 -18.36 7.97
N LEU A 158 -5.06 -17.10 8.18
CA LEU A 158 -6.45 -16.66 8.21
C LEU A 158 -7.12 -16.76 6.83
N ALA A 159 -6.39 -16.37 5.79
CA ALA A 159 -6.88 -16.36 4.42
C ALA A 159 -7.11 -17.78 3.87
N GLY A 160 -6.22 -18.72 4.21
CA GLY A 160 -6.25 -20.09 3.68
C GLY A 160 -6.34 -20.10 2.16
N ASP A 161 -7.15 -21.01 1.63
CA ASP A 161 -7.39 -21.13 0.18
C ASP A 161 -8.56 -20.23 -0.32
N GLN A 162 -9.17 -19.43 0.56
CA GLN A 162 -10.35 -18.64 0.22
C GLN A 162 -10.04 -17.23 -0.25
N TYR A 163 -9.01 -16.58 0.32
CA TYR A 163 -8.63 -15.21 0.03
C TYR A 163 -7.20 -15.12 -0.49
N PRO A 164 -6.92 -14.25 -1.47
CA PRO A 164 -5.54 -13.90 -1.81
C PRO A 164 -4.95 -13.03 -0.70
N VAL A 165 -3.71 -13.29 -0.32
CA VAL A 165 -2.93 -12.46 0.58
C VAL A 165 -1.97 -11.61 -0.22
N VAL A 166 -2.12 -10.29 -0.13
CA VAL A 166 -1.24 -9.31 -0.79
C VAL A 166 -0.26 -8.76 0.22
N GLY A 167 1.03 -9.01 0.04
CA GLY A 167 2.11 -8.41 0.82
C GLY A 167 2.39 -6.99 0.35
N GLY A 168 2.00 -5.99 1.15
CA GLY A 168 2.36 -4.59 0.91
C GLY A 168 3.78 -4.32 1.38
N ILE A 169 4.64 -3.84 0.49
CA ILE A 169 6.05 -3.57 0.75
C ILE A 169 6.46 -2.18 0.23
N HIS A 170 7.58 -1.70 0.71
CA HIS A 170 8.31 -0.57 0.14
C HIS A 170 9.68 -1.04 -0.36
N LEU A 171 10.27 -0.31 -1.29
CA LEU A 171 11.62 -0.57 -1.79
C LEU A 171 12.51 0.67 -1.61
N ALA A 172 12.91 1.28 -2.72
CA ALA A 172 13.87 2.38 -2.72
C ALA A 172 13.24 3.73 -3.12
N GLY A 173 11.93 3.79 -3.36
CA GLY A 173 11.27 4.99 -3.89
C GLY A 173 10.98 6.03 -2.83
N MET A 174 10.44 5.63 -1.69
CA MET A 174 9.90 6.54 -0.68
C MET A 174 10.79 6.67 0.57
N PHE A 175 11.23 5.57 1.15
CA PHE A 175 11.95 5.59 2.42
C PHE A 175 13.23 6.44 2.41
N PRO A 176 14.04 6.51 1.34
CA PRO A 176 15.21 7.38 1.32
C PRO A 176 14.88 8.84 1.63
N TYR A 177 13.82 9.41 1.04
CA TYR A 177 13.47 10.79 1.31
C TYR A 177 12.80 10.98 2.68
N LEU A 178 12.05 9.99 3.17
CA LEU A 178 11.46 10.04 4.51
C LEU A 178 12.55 10.05 5.60
N ILE A 179 13.52 9.16 5.51
CA ILE A 179 14.63 9.06 6.47
C ILE A 179 15.56 10.28 6.37
N ARG A 180 15.69 10.86 5.15
CA ARG A 180 16.43 12.11 4.90
C ARG A 180 15.75 13.34 5.53
N GLY A 181 14.44 13.23 5.78
CA GLY A 181 13.64 14.30 6.37
C GLY A 181 13.05 15.26 5.34
N GLY A 182 12.78 14.82 4.12
CA GLY A 182 12.01 15.55 3.12
C GLY A 182 12.39 15.22 1.68
N LEU A 183 11.36 15.18 0.83
CA LEU A 183 11.53 15.00 -0.60
C LEU A 183 12.38 16.12 -1.23
N ASP A 184 12.16 17.37 -0.80
CA ASP A 184 12.92 18.54 -1.22
C ASP A 184 14.41 18.41 -0.90
N LYS A 185 14.74 17.96 0.32
CA LYS A 185 16.12 17.74 0.75
C LYS A 185 16.78 16.62 -0.03
N TYR A 186 16.07 15.51 -0.20
CA TYR A 186 16.58 14.37 -0.96
C TYR A 186 16.75 14.71 -2.45
N CYS A 187 15.80 15.41 -3.07
CA CYS A 187 15.92 15.91 -4.44
C CYS A 187 17.15 16.82 -4.60
N ARG A 188 17.39 17.69 -3.62
CA ARG A 188 18.58 18.53 -3.61
C ARG A 188 19.87 17.71 -3.55
N ASP A 189 19.91 16.68 -2.70
CA ASP A 189 21.09 15.81 -2.57
C ASP A 189 21.38 15.01 -3.84
N LEU A 190 20.35 14.61 -4.59
CA LEU A 190 20.55 13.94 -5.90
C LEU A 190 21.41 14.76 -6.88
N TYR A 191 21.41 16.09 -6.77
CA TYR A 191 22.17 16.99 -7.64
C TYR A 191 23.43 17.56 -6.98
N LEU A 192 23.38 17.88 -5.69
CA LEU A 192 24.48 18.56 -5.00
C LEU A 192 25.38 17.59 -4.22
N ASN A 193 24.84 16.45 -3.80
CA ASN A 193 25.57 15.41 -3.10
C ASN A 193 25.17 14.01 -3.56
N PRO A 194 25.35 13.71 -4.86
CA PRO A 194 24.82 12.47 -5.45
C PRO A 194 25.42 11.19 -4.84
N ARG A 195 26.64 11.25 -4.30
CA ARG A 195 27.24 10.11 -3.58
C ARG A 195 26.44 9.76 -2.32
N PHE A 196 26.07 10.74 -1.53
CA PHE A 196 25.26 10.56 -0.34
C PHE A 196 23.89 10.00 -0.68
N ALA A 197 23.19 10.60 -1.66
CA ALA A 197 21.87 10.13 -2.09
C ALA A 197 21.90 8.67 -2.57
N ARG A 198 22.91 8.27 -3.38
CA ARG A 198 23.09 6.88 -3.81
C ARG A 198 23.34 5.93 -2.65
N ARG A 199 24.18 6.30 -1.69
CA ARG A 199 24.47 5.48 -0.51
C ARG A 199 23.22 5.26 0.34
N LEU A 200 22.45 6.33 0.57
CA LEU A 200 21.21 6.28 1.33
C LEU A 200 20.18 5.38 0.63
N THR A 201 19.95 5.58 -0.68
CA THR A 201 19.02 4.76 -1.47
C THR A 201 19.45 3.29 -1.47
N LYS A 202 20.75 3.03 -1.66
CA LYS A 202 21.26 1.65 -1.67
C LYS A 202 21.07 0.97 -0.32
N MET A 203 21.37 1.64 0.79
CA MET A 203 21.17 1.10 2.13
C MET A 203 19.70 0.70 2.34
N VAL A 204 18.78 1.60 2.03
CA VAL A 204 17.34 1.35 2.17
C VAL A 204 16.88 0.22 1.25
N GLY A 205 17.18 0.31 -0.04
CA GLY A 205 16.73 -0.65 -1.04
C GLY A 205 17.24 -2.07 -0.78
N ASP A 206 18.50 -2.22 -0.36
CA ASP A 206 19.08 -3.54 -0.05
C ASP A 206 18.37 -4.21 1.13
N VAL A 207 18.00 -3.44 2.17
CA VAL A 207 17.31 -3.97 3.35
C VAL A 207 15.86 -4.28 3.03
N GLN A 208 15.15 -3.34 2.36
CA GLN A 208 13.75 -3.53 1.99
C GLN A 208 13.55 -4.70 1.02
N LEU A 209 14.48 -4.90 0.09
CA LEU A 209 14.45 -6.06 -0.81
C LEU A 209 14.50 -7.38 -0.04
N LYS A 210 15.33 -7.48 1.01
CA LYS A 210 15.40 -8.67 1.86
C LYS A 210 14.13 -8.86 2.69
N ILE A 211 13.58 -7.77 3.26
CA ILE A 211 12.29 -7.82 3.97
C ILE A 211 11.20 -8.36 3.03
N ALA A 212 11.14 -7.86 1.79
CA ALA A 212 10.17 -8.31 0.80
C ALA A 212 10.33 -9.80 0.43
N ILE A 213 11.58 -10.29 0.31
CA ILE A 213 11.85 -11.72 0.09
C ILE A 213 11.33 -12.55 1.27
N ASN A 214 11.60 -12.11 2.50
CA ASN A 214 11.10 -12.79 3.70
C ASN A 214 9.56 -12.80 3.79
N VAL A 215 8.87 -11.79 3.24
CA VAL A 215 7.40 -11.77 3.10
C VAL A 215 6.94 -12.81 2.08
N ILE A 216 7.61 -12.89 0.91
CA ILE A 216 7.31 -13.87 -0.14
C ILE A 216 7.47 -15.30 0.37
N ASP A 217 8.57 -15.59 1.06
CA ASP A 217 8.88 -16.92 1.59
C ASP A 217 7.85 -17.42 2.62
N ARG A 218 7.02 -16.54 3.16
CA ARG A 218 5.90 -16.88 4.04
C ARG A 218 4.60 -17.21 3.33
N GLY A 219 4.59 -17.17 1.99
CA GLY A 219 3.49 -17.67 1.18
C GLY A 219 2.39 -16.66 0.90
N VAL A 220 2.73 -15.38 0.78
CA VAL A 220 1.81 -14.38 0.20
C VAL A 220 1.57 -14.70 -1.28
N ASP A 221 0.41 -14.30 -1.80
CA ASP A 221 -0.02 -14.63 -3.17
C ASP A 221 0.36 -13.56 -4.20
N ALA A 222 0.63 -12.35 -3.73
CA ALA A 222 1.04 -11.22 -4.56
C ALA A 222 1.85 -10.22 -3.72
N ILE A 223 2.66 -9.41 -4.38
CA ILE A 223 3.33 -8.25 -3.79
C ILE A 223 2.72 -6.97 -4.35
N SER A 224 2.40 -6.02 -3.47
CA SER A 224 2.07 -4.64 -3.81
C SER A 224 3.18 -3.72 -3.28
N GLU A 225 3.99 -3.17 -4.18
CA GLU A 225 5.03 -2.20 -3.81
C GLU A 225 4.43 -0.79 -3.77
N SER A 226 4.53 -0.14 -2.60
CA SER A 226 3.74 1.04 -2.23
C SER A 226 4.55 2.34 -2.13
N ASP A 227 5.68 2.42 -2.82
CA ASP A 227 6.46 3.66 -2.90
C ASP A 227 5.79 4.69 -3.81
N ASP A 228 5.40 5.85 -3.25
CA ASP A 228 5.02 6.99 -4.06
C ASP A 228 6.23 7.61 -4.75
N ILE A 229 6.15 7.67 -6.07
CA ILE A 229 7.22 8.16 -6.94
C ILE A 229 6.80 9.32 -7.85
N ALA A 230 5.54 9.76 -7.71
CA ALA A 230 4.99 10.89 -8.45
C ALA A 230 4.05 11.73 -7.58
N GLY A 231 3.85 12.97 -7.98
CA GLY A 231 2.81 13.85 -7.49
C GLY A 231 1.87 14.25 -8.63
N LYS A 232 0.97 15.20 -8.38
CA LYS A 232 -0.02 15.65 -9.37
C LYS A 232 0.61 16.20 -10.66
N ASP A 233 1.76 16.85 -10.54
CA ASP A 233 2.47 17.45 -11.68
C ASP A 233 3.36 16.45 -12.44
N GLY A 234 3.54 15.24 -11.92
CA GLY A 234 4.36 14.19 -12.52
C GLY A 234 5.35 13.54 -11.55
N PRO A 235 6.27 12.72 -12.09
CA PRO A 235 7.27 12.01 -11.31
C PRO A 235 8.19 12.93 -10.51
N PHE A 236 8.57 12.51 -9.29
CA PHE A 236 9.44 13.30 -8.39
C PHE A 236 10.85 13.52 -8.97
N TYR A 237 11.32 12.62 -9.81
CA TYR A 237 12.65 12.64 -10.39
C TYR A 237 12.59 12.54 -11.92
N ARG A 238 13.67 12.93 -12.59
CA ARG A 238 13.82 12.67 -14.01
C ARG A 238 14.06 11.17 -14.28
N LEU A 239 13.62 10.67 -15.42
CA LEU A 239 13.72 9.25 -15.78
C LEU A 239 15.15 8.65 -15.63
N PRO A 240 16.26 9.34 -15.93
CA PRO A 240 17.59 8.80 -15.67
C PRO A 240 17.87 8.45 -14.19
N ILE A 241 17.33 9.23 -13.25
CA ILE A 241 17.47 8.97 -11.81
C ILE A 241 16.67 7.72 -11.41
N PHE A 242 15.44 7.56 -11.93
CA PHE A 242 14.69 6.32 -11.74
C PHE A 242 15.44 5.10 -12.24
N LYS A 243 15.99 5.17 -13.46
CA LYS A 243 16.76 4.08 -14.07
C LYS A 243 18.03 3.74 -13.30
N GLU A 244 18.63 4.72 -12.64
CA GLU A 244 19.84 4.51 -11.85
C GLU A 244 19.56 3.97 -10.44
N LEU A 245 18.55 4.49 -9.76
CA LEU A 245 18.42 4.32 -8.31
C LEU A 245 17.21 3.47 -7.87
N ILE A 246 16.11 3.48 -8.62
CA ILE A 246 14.84 2.90 -8.20
C ILE A 246 14.47 1.69 -9.05
N PHE A 247 14.50 1.82 -10.37
CA PHE A 247 14.12 0.75 -11.29
C PHE A 247 14.91 -0.55 -11.11
N PRO A 248 16.20 -0.56 -10.74
CA PRO A 248 16.91 -1.81 -10.47
C PRO A 248 16.30 -2.63 -9.34
N TYR A 249 15.73 -1.98 -8.31
CA TYR A 249 15.03 -2.67 -7.23
C TYR A 249 13.67 -3.20 -7.66
N ILE A 250 12.92 -2.43 -8.46
CA ILE A 250 11.65 -2.88 -9.05
C ILE A 250 11.87 -4.08 -9.95
N GLU A 251 12.84 -4.00 -10.88
CA GLU A 251 13.16 -5.08 -11.81
C GLU A 251 13.58 -6.37 -11.09
N GLU A 252 14.43 -6.24 -10.06
CA GLU A 252 14.84 -7.39 -9.23
C GLU A 252 13.66 -7.99 -8.48
N MET A 253 12.75 -7.14 -7.93
CA MET A 253 11.58 -7.62 -7.22
C MET A 253 10.59 -8.32 -8.14
N VAL A 254 10.32 -7.76 -9.32
CA VAL A 254 9.51 -8.42 -10.38
C VAL A 254 10.09 -9.80 -10.71
N ARG A 255 11.41 -9.87 -10.93
CA ARG A 255 12.10 -11.13 -11.23
C ARG A 255 11.98 -12.15 -10.09
N ILE A 256 12.01 -11.69 -8.84
CA ILE A 256 11.82 -12.55 -7.66
C ILE A 256 10.38 -13.04 -7.60
N CYS A 257 9.38 -12.15 -7.73
CA CYS A 257 7.98 -12.52 -7.76
C CYS A 257 7.67 -13.58 -8.83
N HIS A 258 8.13 -13.36 -10.06
CA HIS A 258 7.91 -14.30 -11.16
C HIS A 258 8.56 -15.67 -10.91
N ARG A 259 9.75 -15.73 -10.29
CA ARG A 259 10.38 -17.02 -9.91
C ARG A 259 9.56 -17.78 -8.86
N HIS A 260 8.85 -17.07 -7.98
CA HIS A 260 7.97 -17.66 -6.97
C HIS A 260 6.54 -17.90 -7.50
N GLY A 261 6.26 -17.56 -8.76
CA GLY A 261 4.92 -17.71 -9.36
C GLY A 261 3.86 -16.77 -8.80
N ILE A 262 4.28 -15.62 -8.24
CA ILE A 262 3.39 -14.59 -7.70
C ILE A 262 3.46 -13.31 -8.52
N THR A 263 2.45 -12.45 -8.41
CA THR A 263 2.35 -11.20 -9.18
C THR A 263 2.93 -10.00 -8.43
N TYR A 264 3.38 -9.02 -9.20
CA TYR A 264 3.89 -7.75 -8.69
C TYR A 264 3.01 -6.57 -9.13
N LEU A 265 2.40 -5.91 -8.16
CA LEU A 265 1.62 -4.70 -8.35
C LEU A 265 2.46 -3.48 -7.97
N LYS A 266 2.62 -2.53 -8.89
CA LYS A 266 3.21 -1.21 -8.59
C LYS A 266 2.12 -0.24 -8.18
N HIS A 267 2.20 0.22 -6.93
CA HIS A 267 1.41 1.36 -6.47
C HIS A 267 2.24 2.64 -6.51
N SER A 268 1.63 3.72 -6.94
CA SER A 268 2.06 5.09 -6.69
C SER A 268 0.91 6.04 -6.97
N ASP A 269 0.67 6.95 -6.08
CA ASP A 269 -0.14 8.12 -6.35
C ASP A 269 0.48 9.01 -7.43
N GLY A 270 -0.31 9.96 -7.94
CA GLY A 270 0.13 10.99 -8.85
C GLY A 270 0.10 10.63 -10.33
N ASN A 271 0.64 11.53 -11.12
CA ASN A 271 0.68 11.42 -12.58
C ASN A 271 1.90 10.60 -13.02
N LEU A 272 1.69 9.34 -13.34
CA LEU A 272 2.72 8.42 -13.82
C LEU A 272 2.94 8.43 -15.34
N TYR A 273 2.11 9.11 -16.12
CA TYR A 273 2.20 9.09 -17.59
C TYR A 273 3.62 9.30 -18.14
N PRO A 274 4.45 10.24 -17.61
CA PRO A 274 5.80 10.47 -18.15
C PRO A 274 6.77 9.29 -18.00
N ILE A 275 6.51 8.34 -17.08
CA ILE A 275 7.38 7.19 -16.82
C ILE A 275 6.68 5.85 -17.00
N LEU A 276 5.38 5.84 -17.33
CA LEU A 276 4.55 4.64 -17.34
C LEU A 276 5.03 3.59 -18.36
N ASP A 277 5.43 4.01 -19.56
CA ASP A 277 6.05 3.11 -20.56
C ASP A 277 7.29 2.41 -19.99
N ALA A 278 8.12 3.15 -19.25
CA ALA A 278 9.34 2.60 -18.68
C ALA A 278 9.04 1.67 -17.48
N LEU A 279 8.03 1.96 -16.66
CA LEU A 279 7.58 1.07 -15.58
C LEU A 279 7.03 -0.25 -16.13
N VAL A 280 6.15 -0.18 -17.13
CA VAL A 280 5.60 -1.38 -17.78
C VAL A 280 6.71 -2.23 -18.44
N ALA A 281 7.74 -1.57 -18.99
CA ALA A 281 8.89 -2.27 -19.59
C ALA A 281 9.77 -3.02 -18.57
N LEU A 282 9.64 -2.76 -17.24
CA LEU A 282 10.30 -3.53 -16.18
C LEU A 282 9.63 -4.89 -15.94
N GLY A 283 8.46 -5.14 -16.57
CA GLY A 283 7.72 -6.38 -16.43
C GLY A 283 6.79 -6.44 -15.21
N ILE A 284 6.37 -5.30 -14.68
CA ILE A 284 5.34 -5.25 -13.62
C ILE A 284 4.05 -5.92 -14.12
N ASP A 285 3.32 -6.61 -13.24
CA ASP A 285 2.09 -7.32 -13.61
C ASP A 285 0.85 -6.44 -13.45
N GLY A 286 0.89 -5.45 -12.56
CA GLY A 286 -0.23 -4.56 -12.30
C GLY A 286 0.18 -3.15 -11.91
N ILE A 287 -0.78 -2.24 -12.00
CA ILE A 287 -0.62 -0.82 -11.62
C ILE A 287 -1.83 -0.34 -10.80
N ASN A 288 -1.56 0.44 -9.75
CA ASN A 288 -2.53 1.02 -8.82
C ASN A 288 -2.04 2.42 -8.38
N PRO A 289 -2.93 3.38 -8.05
CA PRO A 289 -4.39 3.31 -8.12
C PRO A 289 -4.97 3.94 -9.38
N ILE A 290 -4.17 4.57 -10.25
CA ILE A 290 -4.61 5.43 -11.37
C ILE A 290 -5.40 6.63 -10.82
N GLU A 291 -4.75 7.53 -10.11
CA GLU A 291 -5.39 8.66 -9.43
C GLU A 291 -6.29 9.47 -10.37
N PRO A 292 -7.63 9.50 -10.17
CA PRO A 292 -8.59 9.99 -11.18
C PRO A 292 -8.49 11.49 -11.43
N GLN A 293 -7.85 12.26 -10.54
CA GLN A 293 -7.63 13.68 -10.71
C GLN A 293 -6.54 14.02 -11.74
N VAL A 294 -5.66 13.07 -12.06
CA VAL A 294 -4.48 13.30 -12.91
C VAL A 294 -4.26 12.21 -13.97
N MET A 295 -4.97 11.08 -13.90
CA MET A 295 -4.88 9.99 -14.86
C MET A 295 -6.26 9.45 -15.23
N ASP A 296 -6.45 9.09 -16.50
CA ASP A 296 -7.69 8.48 -16.98
C ASP A 296 -7.56 6.95 -17.05
N ILE A 297 -8.38 6.24 -16.26
CA ILE A 297 -8.36 4.78 -16.22
C ILE A 297 -8.70 4.14 -17.58
N ALA A 298 -9.58 4.76 -18.39
CA ALA A 298 -9.92 4.27 -19.71
C ALA A 298 -8.72 4.38 -20.68
N ASP A 299 -7.96 5.49 -20.62
CA ASP A 299 -6.73 5.64 -21.41
C ASP A 299 -5.66 4.65 -20.96
N VAL A 300 -5.46 4.47 -19.64
CA VAL A 300 -4.51 3.47 -19.11
C VAL A 300 -4.90 2.06 -19.54
N LYS A 301 -6.18 1.68 -19.42
CA LYS A 301 -6.69 0.37 -19.89
C LYS A 301 -6.46 0.17 -21.39
N LYS A 302 -6.76 1.17 -22.20
CA LYS A 302 -6.57 1.11 -23.64
C LYS A 302 -5.09 0.92 -24.03
N ARG A 303 -4.17 1.62 -23.35
CA ARG A 303 -2.74 1.60 -23.69
C ARG A 303 -1.99 0.41 -23.12
N TYR A 304 -2.34 -0.01 -21.92
CA TYR A 304 -1.54 -0.97 -21.15
C TYR A 304 -2.31 -2.20 -20.68
N GLY A 305 -3.65 -2.20 -20.72
CA GLY A 305 -4.50 -3.24 -20.17
C GLY A 305 -4.37 -4.64 -20.78
N GLN A 306 -3.54 -4.81 -21.82
CA GLN A 306 -3.13 -6.12 -22.34
C GLN A 306 -1.77 -6.59 -21.78
N LYS A 307 -1.08 -5.73 -21.05
CA LYS A 307 0.27 -5.99 -20.50
C LYS A 307 0.26 -6.04 -18.97
N VAL A 308 -0.61 -5.24 -18.35
CA VAL A 308 -0.73 -5.13 -16.91
C VAL A 308 -2.19 -5.11 -16.50
N TYR A 309 -2.53 -5.74 -15.37
CA TYR A 309 -3.83 -5.52 -14.78
C TYR A 309 -3.90 -4.14 -14.11
N ILE A 310 -5.10 -3.60 -14.00
CA ILE A 310 -5.35 -2.29 -13.39
C ILE A 310 -6.13 -2.49 -12.11
N GLN A 311 -5.67 -1.89 -11.01
CA GLN A 311 -6.43 -1.82 -9.76
C GLN A 311 -6.72 -0.36 -9.44
N GLY A 312 -7.98 -0.02 -9.33
CA GLY A 312 -8.45 1.36 -9.10
C GLY A 312 -9.92 1.52 -9.51
N ASN A 313 -10.48 2.73 -9.61
CA ASN A 313 -9.98 4.01 -9.13
C ASN A 313 -11.18 4.88 -8.65
N VAL A 314 -12.06 4.30 -7.80
CA VAL A 314 -13.18 5.04 -7.21
C VAL A 314 -12.63 6.20 -6.38
N ASP A 315 -13.13 7.40 -6.63
CA ASP A 315 -12.59 8.63 -6.05
C ASP A 315 -12.77 8.70 -4.52
N CYS A 316 -11.66 8.51 -3.80
CA CYS A 316 -11.61 8.62 -2.34
C CYS A 316 -11.35 10.05 -1.84
N THR A 317 -11.10 11.00 -2.73
CA THR A 317 -10.86 12.41 -2.39
C THR A 317 -12.17 13.20 -2.28
N TRP A 318 -13.12 12.98 -3.18
CA TRP A 318 -14.36 13.73 -3.28
C TRP A 318 -15.61 12.86 -3.20
N ILE A 319 -15.67 11.75 -3.97
CA ILE A 319 -16.89 10.96 -4.09
C ILE A 319 -17.16 10.17 -2.80
N LEU A 320 -16.22 9.38 -2.32
CA LEU A 320 -16.44 8.60 -1.11
C LEU A 320 -16.64 9.46 0.14
N PRO A 321 -15.92 10.59 0.37
CA PRO A 321 -16.18 11.45 1.53
C PRO A 321 -17.44 12.30 1.44
N PHE A 322 -17.77 12.88 0.28
CA PHE A 322 -18.76 13.94 0.17
C PHE A 322 -19.94 13.60 -0.74
N GLY A 323 -19.78 12.60 -1.63
CA GLY A 323 -20.79 12.19 -2.59
C GLY A 323 -22.09 11.67 -1.94
N THR A 324 -23.15 11.66 -2.73
CA THR A 324 -24.41 10.96 -2.44
C THR A 324 -24.27 9.48 -2.82
N GLU A 325 -25.26 8.65 -2.45
CA GLU A 325 -25.36 7.27 -2.90
C GLU A 325 -25.25 7.15 -4.43
N GLU A 326 -25.98 7.98 -5.18
CA GLU A 326 -25.97 7.94 -6.64
C GLU A 326 -24.60 8.37 -7.23
N ASP A 327 -23.90 9.30 -6.59
CA ASP A 327 -22.55 9.67 -7.00
C ASP A 327 -21.58 8.51 -6.86
N VAL A 328 -21.63 7.78 -5.74
CA VAL A 328 -20.80 6.59 -5.49
C VAL A 328 -21.11 5.49 -6.51
N ARG A 329 -22.41 5.17 -6.69
CA ARG A 329 -22.84 4.15 -7.64
C ARG A 329 -22.40 4.48 -9.07
N ARG A 330 -22.57 5.73 -9.48
CA ARG A 330 -22.14 6.21 -10.80
C ARG A 330 -20.63 6.10 -10.99
N ASP A 331 -19.84 6.42 -9.98
CA ASP A 331 -18.38 6.34 -10.07
C ASP A 331 -17.88 4.87 -10.12
N VAL A 332 -18.49 3.98 -9.35
CA VAL A 332 -18.25 2.53 -9.45
C VAL A 332 -18.53 2.01 -10.87
N ARG A 333 -19.69 2.37 -11.45
CA ARG A 333 -20.03 1.99 -12.83
C ARG A 333 -19.03 2.54 -13.83
N ARG A 334 -18.63 3.81 -13.68
CA ARG A 334 -17.59 4.42 -14.52
C ARG A 334 -16.30 3.60 -14.53
N CYS A 335 -15.82 3.16 -13.37
CA CYS A 335 -14.61 2.35 -13.27
C CYS A 335 -14.77 1.00 -13.96
N ILE A 336 -15.91 0.31 -13.72
CA ILE A 336 -16.19 -1.01 -14.31
C ILE A 336 -16.34 -0.91 -15.83
N ASP A 337 -17.10 0.08 -16.33
CA ASP A 337 -17.29 0.30 -17.76
C ASP A 337 -15.99 0.63 -18.49
N ALA A 338 -15.08 1.34 -17.81
CA ALA A 338 -13.82 1.74 -18.39
C ALA A 338 -12.76 0.62 -18.43
N ALA A 339 -12.77 -0.30 -17.47
CA ALA A 339 -11.61 -1.17 -17.28
C ALA A 339 -11.91 -2.66 -17.13
N ALA A 340 -13.17 -3.09 -16.90
CA ALA A 340 -13.42 -4.47 -16.52
C ALA A 340 -13.58 -5.44 -17.70
N GLU A 341 -13.96 -4.96 -18.89
CA GLU A 341 -14.13 -5.82 -20.06
C GLU A 341 -12.86 -6.60 -20.40
N GLY A 342 -12.99 -7.91 -20.59
CA GLY A 342 -11.88 -8.81 -20.90
C GLY A 342 -10.98 -9.14 -19.71
N GLY A 343 -11.42 -8.88 -18.47
CA GLY A 343 -10.59 -9.09 -17.29
C GLY A 343 -9.46 -8.05 -17.13
N GLY A 344 -8.38 -8.39 -16.42
CA GLY A 344 -7.26 -7.48 -16.15
C GLY A 344 -7.67 -6.27 -15.32
N PHE A 345 -8.64 -6.44 -14.40
CA PHE A 345 -9.15 -5.34 -13.58
C PHE A 345 -9.55 -5.81 -12.18
N VAL A 346 -9.16 -5.02 -11.19
CA VAL A 346 -9.61 -5.11 -9.79
C VAL A 346 -10.16 -3.74 -9.40
N LEU A 347 -11.41 -3.69 -8.97
CA LEU A 347 -12.00 -2.44 -8.50
C LEU A 347 -11.44 -2.12 -7.12
N SER A 348 -10.89 -0.94 -6.96
CA SER A 348 -10.50 -0.37 -5.65
C SER A 348 -10.79 1.12 -5.60
N GLU A 349 -10.67 1.70 -4.42
CA GLU A 349 -10.56 3.14 -4.26
C GLU A 349 -9.25 3.68 -4.87
N SER A 350 -9.22 4.98 -5.09
CA SER A 350 -8.07 5.66 -5.71
C SER A 350 -6.92 5.97 -4.74
N ASN A 351 -7.04 5.59 -3.50
CA ASN A 351 -6.05 5.61 -2.42
C ASN A 351 -6.64 4.88 -1.21
N SER A 352 -6.39 5.30 0.03
CA SER A 352 -6.96 4.70 1.23
C SER A 352 -8.35 5.25 1.56
N MET A 353 -9.22 4.42 2.12
CA MET A 353 -10.47 4.88 2.74
C MET A 353 -10.16 5.52 4.09
N HIS A 354 -9.76 6.79 4.06
CA HIS A 354 -9.38 7.57 5.25
C HIS A 354 -10.59 7.87 6.18
N PRO A 355 -10.38 8.24 7.47
CA PRO A 355 -11.45 8.36 8.46
C PRO A 355 -12.60 9.31 8.13
N ASN A 356 -12.39 10.26 7.19
CA ASN A 356 -13.44 11.21 6.76
C ASN A 356 -14.35 10.65 5.65
N VAL A 357 -14.09 9.47 5.13
CA VAL A 357 -15.02 8.78 4.21
C VAL A 357 -16.31 8.47 4.97
N LYS A 358 -17.47 8.65 4.32
CA LYS A 358 -18.75 8.25 4.89
C LYS A 358 -18.86 6.72 4.90
N PHE A 359 -19.20 6.14 6.04
CA PHE A 359 -19.33 4.69 6.16
C PHE A 359 -20.38 4.12 5.21
N GLU A 360 -21.49 4.82 5.04
CA GLU A 360 -22.55 4.42 4.11
C GLU A 360 -22.04 4.36 2.66
N ASN A 361 -21.14 5.27 2.28
CA ASN A 361 -20.57 5.29 0.94
C ASN A 361 -19.65 4.08 0.68
N ILE A 362 -18.98 3.54 1.71
CA ILE A 362 -18.25 2.28 1.61
C ILE A 362 -19.21 1.11 1.32
N LEU A 363 -20.37 1.11 1.99
CA LEU A 363 -21.38 0.07 1.75
C LEU A 363 -21.99 0.18 0.35
N PHE A 364 -22.28 1.39 -0.13
CA PHE A 364 -22.79 1.63 -1.48
C PHE A 364 -21.76 1.25 -2.55
N TYR A 365 -20.49 1.52 -2.31
CA TYR A 365 -19.37 1.13 -3.18
C TYR A 365 -19.35 -0.39 -3.40
N VAL A 366 -19.33 -1.17 -2.33
CA VAL A 366 -19.26 -2.64 -2.43
C VAL A 366 -20.57 -3.22 -2.97
N ASP A 367 -21.73 -2.71 -2.54
CA ASP A 367 -23.05 -3.13 -3.02
C ASP A 367 -23.18 -2.94 -4.54
N GLU A 368 -22.80 -1.78 -5.04
CA GLU A 368 -22.86 -1.49 -6.49
C GLU A 368 -21.86 -2.34 -7.28
N ALA A 369 -20.63 -2.48 -6.76
CA ALA A 369 -19.63 -3.33 -7.40
C ALA A 369 -20.13 -4.78 -7.58
N ARG A 370 -20.79 -5.32 -6.57
CA ARG A 370 -21.36 -6.67 -6.59
C ARG A 370 -22.57 -6.82 -7.50
N LYS A 371 -23.35 -5.77 -7.68
CA LYS A 371 -24.53 -5.77 -8.55
C LYS A 371 -24.14 -5.55 -10.02
N TYR A 372 -23.32 -4.54 -10.25
CA TYR A 372 -22.99 -4.08 -11.60
C TYR A 372 -21.81 -4.85 -12.22
N GLY A 373 -20.88 -5.33 -11.39
CA GLY A 373 -19.67 -6.02 -11.82
C GLY A 373 -19.83 -7.52 -12.14
N ARG A 374 -21.06 -8.02 -12.35
CA ARG A 374 -21.30 -9.44 -12.73
C ARG A 374 -20.97 -9.67 -14.20
N TYR A 375 -20.14 -10.68 -14.47
CA TYR A 375 -19.89 -11.12 -15.83
C TYR A 375 -20.95 -12.11 -16.32
N PRO A 376 -21.34 -12.09 -17.62
CA PRO A 376 -20.94 -11.06 -18.59
C PRO A 376 -21.51 -9.69 -18.22
N LEU A 377 -20.68 -8.65 -18.40
CA LEU A 377 -21.08 -7.27 -18.06
C LEU A 377 -22.31 -6.87 -18.88
N ARG A 378 -23.35 -6.41 -18.19
CA ARG A 378 -24.56 -5.90 -18.85
C ARG A 378 -24.33 -4.45 -19.24
N ARG A 379 -24.23 -4.20 -20.52
CA ARG A 379 -24.20 -2.85 -21.12
C ARG A 379 -25.61 -2.34 -21.39
#